data_c9b90def8109216765d3fe771209835c
#
_entry.id   c9b90def8109216765d3fe771209835c
#
_cell.length_a   1.000
_cell.length_b   1.000
_cell.length_c   1.000
_cell.angle_alpha   90.00
_cell.angle_beta   90.00
_cell.angle_gamma   90.00
#
_symmetry.space_group_name_H-M   'P 1'
#
loop_
_entity.id
_entity.type
_entity.pdbx_description
1 polymer ?
#
loop_
_entity_poly.entity_id
_entity_poly.type
_entity_poly.pdbx_seq_one_letter_code
_entity_poly.pdbx_strand_id
1 'polypeptide(L)'
;MRLTQLVHAIDLHAAGEPGRVIVGGILDVPGKTMFEKMKYFERNLDDLRLRMLREPRGYPAANCNVILPPTDPRAAAGFIIMEQTEYAPMSGTNTICVATTLLETGMLKMIEPVTEFMLEAPAGLVGIRAECKDGKVTKVTFKNVPSFAVHLDIKVEVPHLGTVTVDVAWGGMFYVISDAAQFGLKVTPDEGRAIQPSQNAPEERRRRGHRQARLEQSRHLDRRDRPLALRHWHRGEDGDAPCPGQLGLNEDFHHEGILGTVFTGRLVEETRVGPYQAVVPTISGTAWITGMSQYGVDPSDPFPNGFKVGDIW
;
A
#
# COMPACT_ATOMS: atom_id res chain seq x y z
N MET A 1 22.93 5.80 29.01
CA MET A 1 21.72 5.48 28.21
C MET A 1 21.63 3.96 28.13
N ARG A 2 20.51 3.35 28.49
CA ARG A 2 20.28 1.91 28.40
C ARG A 2 19.11 1.69 27.46
N LEU A 3 19.40 1.31 26.20
CA LEU A 3 18.40 0.98 25.22
C LEU A 3 18.30 -0.55 25.07
N THR A 4 17.10 -1.07 24.91
CA THR A 4 16.85 -2.48 24.59
C THR A 4 16.83 -2.72 23.09
N GLN A 5 16.56 -1.70 22.30
CA GLN A 5 16.57 -1.74 20.84
C GLN A 5 16.91 -0.38 20.26
N LEU A 6 17.59 -0.37 19.11
CA LEU A 6 17.80 0.81 18.28
C LEU A 6 17.33 0.47 16.86
N VAL A 7 16.40 1.26 16.33
CA VAL A 7 15.84 1.12 14.99
C VAL A 7 16.32 2.29 14.14
N HIS A 8 16.87 1.99 12.95
CA HIS A 8 17.24 3.00 11.96
C HIS A 8 16.20 3.04 10.88
N ALA A 9 15.69 4.20 10.52
CA ALA A 9 14.66 4.39 9.54
C ALA A 9 14.93 5.57 8.61
N ILE A 10 14.47 5.45 7.39
CA ILE A 10 14.40 6.51 6.39
C ILE A 10 12.93 6.88 6.23
N ASP A 11 12.61 8.14 6.34
CA ASP A 11 11.27 8.68 6.14
C ASP A 11 11.15 9.21 4.71
N LEU A 12 10.09 8.80 4.01
CA LEU A 12 9.80 9.19 2.63
C LEU A 12 8.30 9.47 2.46
N HIS A 13 7.95 9.97 1.30
CA HIS A 13 6.60 9.85 0.76
C HIS A 13 6.64 9.48 -0.73
N ALA A 14 5.67 8.68 -1.17
CA ALA A 14 5.42 8.44 -2.59
C ALA A 14 4.16 9.20 -2.99
N ALA A 15 4.34 10.25 -3.81
CA ALA A 15 3.24 11.09 -4.29
C ALA A 15 2.32 11.66 -3.16
N GLY A 16 2.89 11.94 -1.99
CA GLY A 16 2.18 12.45 -0.82
C GLY A 16 1.82 11.38 0.22
N GLU A 17 1.77 10.10 -0.15
CA GLU A 17 1.54 9.00 0.79
C GLU A 17 2.80 8.75 1.61
N PRO A 18 2.77 8.89 2.95
CA PRO A 18 3.94 8.66 3.79
C PRO A 18 4.41 7.21 3.73
N GLY A 19 5.72 7.01 3.75
CA GLY A 19 6.32 5.68 3.81
C GLY A 19 7.62 5.72 4.60
N ARG A 20 7.66 5.13 5.78
CA ARG A 20 8.88 4.93 6.56
C ARG A 20 9.49 3.60 6.20
N VAL A 21 10.81 3.54 6.06
CA VAL A 21 11.53 2.31 5.75
C VAL A 21 12.57 2.04 6.82
N ILE A 22 12.39 0.97 7.59
CA ILE A 22 13.37 0.49 8.57
C ILE A 22 14.50 -0.22 7.82
N VAL A 23 15.69 0.32 7.96
CA VAL A 23 16.92 -0.14 7.30
C VAL A 23 17.91 -0.81 8.26
N GLY A 24 17.62 -0.80 9.55
CA GLY A 24 18.48 -1.42 10.58
C GLY A 24 17.79 -1.57 11.92
N GLY A 25 18.38 -2.43 12.78
CA GLY A 25 17.83 -2.77 14.10
C GLY A 25 17.00 -4.06 14.11
N ILE A 26 16.69 -4.60 12.94
CA ILE A 26 16.11 -5.94 12.74
C ILE A 26 17.00 -6.65 11.72
N LEU A 27 17.53 -7.82 12.09
CA LEU A 27 18.43 -8.59 11.20
C LEU A 27 17.63 -9.53 10.30
N ASP A 28 16.94 -10.47 10.90
CA ASP A 28 16.08 -11.44 10.22
C ASP A 28 15.06 -12.01 11.20
N VAL A 29 14.04 -12.66 10.66
CA VAL A 29 12.98 -13.32 11.42
C VAL A 29 12.67 -14.69 10.82
N PRO A 30 12.16 -15.66 11.61
CA PRO A 30 11.74 -16.95 11.11
C PRO A 30 10.66 -16.87 10.03
N GLY A 31 10.80 -17.69 9.00
CA GLY A 31 9.84 -17.86 7.90
C GLY A 31 10.53 -18.36 6.63
N LYS A 32 9.90 -19.31 5.94
CA LYS A 32 10.39 -19.88 4.67
C LYS A 32 9.98 -19.03 3.46
N THR A 33 8.98 -18.17 3.65
CA THR A 33 8.48 -17.23 2.66
C THR A 33 8.31 -15.87 3.32
N MET A 34 8.30 -14.81 2.53
CA MET A 34 8.06 -13.45 3.05
C MET A 34 6.67 -13.33 3.71
N PHE A 35 5.69 -14.10 3.23
CA PHE A 35 4.38 -14.21 3.88
C PHE A 35 4.46 -14.84 5.28
N GLU A 36 5.25 -15.90 5.46
CA GLU A 36 5.47 -16.50 6.78
C GLU A 36 6.21 -15.55 7.72
N LYS A 37 7.21 -14.81 7.21
CA LYS A 37 7.90 -13.74 7.96
C LYS A 37 6.92 -12.65 8.39
N MET A 38 6.01 -12.21 7.51
CA MET A 38 4.94 -11.27 7.85
C MET A 38 4.04 -11.82 8.98
N LYS A 39 3.64 -13.09 8.90
CA LYS A 39 2.84 -13.73 9.96
C LYS A 39 3.61 -13.89 11.27
N TYR A 40 4.93 -14.00 11.21
CA TYR A 40 5.77 -13.99 12.41
C TYR A 40 5.77 -12.58 13.06
N PHE A 41 5.89 -11.51 12.28
CA PHE A 41 5.77 -10.14 12.77
C PHE A 41 4.43 -9.90 13.46
N GLU A 42 3.33 -10.26 12.79
CA GLU A 42 1.97 -10.11 13.32
C GLU A 42 1.78 -10.79 14.67
N ARG A 43 2.39 -11.94 14.89
CA ARG A 43 2.21 -12.73 16.11
C ARG A 43 3.21 -12.41 17.23
N ASN A 44 4.44 -12.03 16.88
CA ASN A 44 5.55 -11.98 17.82
C ASN A 44 6.24 -10.63 17.92
N LEU A 45 6.06 -9.74 16.95
CA LEU A 45 6.76 -8.46 16.85
C LEU A 45 5.81 -7.29 16.56
N ASP A 46 4.50 -7.44 16.84
CA ASP A 46 3.52 -6.39 16.59
C ASP A 46 3.80 -5.10 17.39
N ASP A 47 4.51 -5.22 18.51
CA ASP A 47 5.02 -4.10 19.28
C ASP A 47 5.88 -3.14 18.42
N LEU A 48 6.64 -3.66 17.46
CA LEU A 48 7.40 -2.81 16.54
C LEU A 48 6.47 -1.97 15.67
N ARG A 49 5.44 -2.57 15.08
CA ARG A 49 4.44 -1.85 14.28
C ARG A 49 3.77 -0.75 15.11
N LEU A 50 3.27 -1.11 16.29
CA LEU A 50 2.62 -0.16 17.18
C LEU A 50 3.55 1.01 17.55
N ARG A 51 4.80 0.69 17.90
CA ARG A 51 5.82 1.67 18.26
C ARG A 51 6.15 2.64 17.14
N MET A 52 6.25 2.14 15.92
CA MET A 52 6.67 2.95 14.76
C MET A 52 5.53 3.74 14.14
N LEU A 53 4.28 3.34 14.36
CA LEU A 53 3.11 3.94 13.74
C LEU A 53 2.27 4.80 14.70
N ARG A 54 2.38 4.58 16.03
CA ARG A 54 1.67 5.36 17.03
C ARG A 54 2.51 6.52 17.58
N GLU A 55 1.84 7.48 18.17
CA GLU A 55 2.52 8.55 18.90
C GLU A 55 3.38 7.99 20.06
N PRO A 56 4.51 8.57 20.37
CA PRO A 56 5.07 9.82 19.83
C PRO A 56 5.96 9.61 18.59
N ARG A 57 6.12 8.39 18.06
CA ARG A 57 7.06 8.05 16.97
C ARG A 57 6.40 7.96 15.62
N GLY A 58 5.07 7.83 15.59
CA GLY A 58 4.22 7.76 14.39
C GLY A 58 3.06 8.75 14.49
N TYR A 59 2.14 8.62 13.54
CA TYR A 59 0.94 9.44 13.41
C TYR A 59 -0.10 8.68 12.55
N PRO A 60 -1.40 9.07 12.53
CA PRO A 60 -2.47 8.28 11.91
C PRO A 60 -2.27 7.88 10.45
N ALA A 61 -1.64 8.75 9.64
CA ALA A 61 -1.38 8.46 8.22
C ALA A 61 -0.04 7.73 7.97
N ALA A 62 0.71 7.36 9.03
CA ALA A 62 2.01 6.72 8.85
C ALA A 62 1.88 5.29 8.36
N ASN A 63 2.74 4.93 7.40
CA ASN A 63 3.04 3.57 6.98
C ASN A 63 4.50 3.25 7.27
N CYS A 64 4.82 2.01 7.56
CA CYS A 64 6.19 1.61 7.86
C CYS A 64 6.54 0.27 7.19
N ASN A 65 7.74 0.20 6.65
CA ASN A 65 8.27 -0.98 5.97
C ASN A 65 9.51 -1.48 6.70
N VAL A 66 9.71 -2.79 6.76
CA VAL A 66 10.95 -3.39 7.30
C VAL A 66 11.66 -4.12 6.18
N ILE A 67 12.89 -3.73 5.87
CA ILE A 67 13.74 -4.45 4.93
C ILE A 67 14.32 -5.68 5.63
N LEU A 68 14.25 -6.82 4.98
CA LEU A 68 14.73 -8.11 5.47
C LEU A 68 15.52 -8.85 4.37
N PRO A 69 16.34 -9.83 4.74
CA PRO A 69 16.87 -10.79 3.78
C PRO A 69 15.71 -11.48 3.04
N PRO A 70 15.78 -11.57 1.70
CA PRO A 70 14.76 -12.24 0.91
C PRO A 70 14.76 -13.75 1.16
N THR A 71 13.63 -14.39 0.88
CA THR A 71 13.53 -15.85 0.90
C THR A 71 13.66 -16.45 -0.50
N ASP A 72 13.33 -15.67 -1.53
CA ASP A 72 13.54 -16.01 -2.93
C ASP A 72 14.91 -15.49 -3.42
N PRO A 73 15.80 -16.35 -3.96
CA PRO A 73 17.14 -15.96 -4.39
C PRO A 73 17.14 -14.97 -5.58
N ARG A 74 16.02 -14.78 -6.26
CA ARG A 74 15.88 -13.80 -7.35
C ARG A 74 15.70 -12.38 -6.82
N ALA A 75 15.27 -12.21 -5.57
CA ALA A 75 15.04 -10.90 -4.99
C ALA A 75 16.32 -10.32 -4.37
N ALA A 76 16.56 -9.04 -4.60
CA ALA A 76 17.67 -8.31 -3.99
C ALA A 76 17.42 -8.01 -2.50
N ALA A 77 16.17 -7.85 -2.12
CA ALA A 77 15.71 -7.67 -0.74
C ALA A 77 14.26 -8.14 -0.59
N GLY A 78 13.91 -8.55 0.63
CA GLY A 78 12.54 -8.72 1.05
C GLY A 78 12.06 -7.54 1.89
N PHE A 79 10.76 -7.33 1.97
CA PHE A 79 10.20 -6.31 2.86
C PHE A 79 8.82 -6.69 3.38
N ILE A 80 8.51 -6.20 4.58
CA ILE A 80 7.21 -6.35 5.23
C ILE A 80 6.60 -4.97 5.40
N ILE A 81 5.33 -4.85 5.07
CA ILE A 81 4.54 -3.61 5.15
C ILE A 81 3.72 -3.65 6.43
N MET A 82 3.88 -2.63 7.26
CA MET A 82 3.13 -2.42 8.50
C MET A 82 2.25 -1.19 8.34
N GLU A 83 0.95 -1.37 8.47
CA GLU A 83 -0.05 -0.31 8.46
C GLU A 83 -0.70 -0.14 9.84
N GLN A 84 -1.55 0.87 10.01
CA GLN A 84 -2.10 1.23 11.32
C GLN A 84 -2.88 0.07 11.97
N THR A 85 -3.54 -0.76 11.18
CA THR A 85 -4.43 -1.82 11.66
C THR A 85 -4.04 -3.21 11.19
N GLU A 86 -3.12 -3.32 10.22
CA GLU A 86 -2.81 -4.58 9.56
C GLU A 86 -1.38 -4.63 8.99
N TYR A 87 -1.02 -5.82 8.50
CA TYR A 87 0.16 -6.07 7.69
C TYR A 87 -0.30 -6.29 6.26
N ALA A 88 -0.01 -5.33 5.37
CA ALA A 88 -0.41 -5.44 3.97
C ALA A 88 0.49 -6.42 3.22
N PRO A 89 -0.07 -7.40 2.47
CA PRO A 89 0.77 -8.30 1.67
C PRO A 89 1.46 -7.61 0.51
N MET A 90 0.89 -6.51 -0.01
CA MET A 90 1.46 -5.67 -1.05
C MET A 90 0.89 -4.25 -0.96
N SER A 91 1.74 -3.26 -1.21
CA SER A 91 1.36 -1.85 -1.34
C SER A 91 2.27 -1.18 -2.36
N GLY A 92 1.68 -0.47 -3.32
CA GLY A 92 2.42 0.18 -4.40
C GLY A 92 3.28 1.34 -3.93
N THR A 93 2.74 2.25 -3.12
CA THR A 93 3.46 3.41 -2.58
C THR A 93 4.61 2.98 -1.67
N ASN A 94 4.37 1.97 -0.82
CA ASN A 94 5.40 1.38 0.03
C ASN A 94 6.52 0.72 -0.80
N THR A 95 6.18 0.01 -1.89
CA THR A 95 7.16 -0.57 -2.81
C THR A 95 8.05 0.50 -3.46
N ILE A 96 7.47 1.62 -3.90
CA ILE A 96 8.22 2.76 -4.46
C ILE A 96 9.15 3.35 -3.40
N CYS A 97 8.69 3.54 -2.16
CA CYS A 97 9.51 4.03 -1.05
C CYS A 97 10.67 3.08 -0.74
N VAL A 98 10.42 1.76 -0.66
CA VAL A 98 11.47 0.75 -0.41
C VAL A 98 12.51 0.75 -1.53
N ALA A 99 12.09 0.73 -2.80
CA ALA A 99 12.99 0.75 -3.95
C ALA A 99 13.87 2.02 -3.95
N THR A 100 13.27 3.20 -3.71
CA THR A 100 13.99 4.47 -3.62
C THR A 100 14.99 4.45 -2.47
N THR A 101 14.58 3.96 -1.29
CA THR A 101 15.47 3.84 -0.13
C THR A 101 16.69 2.98 -0.44
N LEU A 102 16.49 1.79 -0.98
CA LEU A 102 17.58 0.86 -1.27
C LEU A 102 18.63 1.46 -2.22
N LEU A 103 18.19 2.22 -3.21
CA LEU A 103 19.08 2.82 -4.20
C LEU A 103 19.72 4.12 -3.70
N GLU A 104 18.96 5.06 -3.16
CA GLU A 104 19.50 6.37 -2.76
C GLU A 104 20.32 6.33 -1.45
N THR A 105 20.18 5.28 -0.64
CA THR A 105 21.05 5.06 0.54
C THR A 105 22.26 4.18 0.23
N GLY A 106 22.39 3.67 -1.00
CA GLY A 106 23.51 2.80 -1.41
C GLY A 106 23.43 1.38 -0.85
N MET A 107 22.29 0.94 -0.29
CA MET A 107 22.08 -0.46 0.13
C MET A 107 22.09 -1.41 -1.08
N LEU A 108 21.59 -0.93 -2.23
CA LEU A 108 21.80 -1.54 -3.54
C LEU A 108 22.55 -0.56 -4.44
N LYS A 109 23.43 -1.12 -5.30
CA LYS A 109 24.16 -0.31 -6.26
C LYS A 109 23.22 0.29 -7.31
N MET A 110 23.17 1.61 -7.39
CA MET A 110 22.46 2.33 -8.44
C MET A 110 23.27 2.24 -9.76
N ILE A 111 22.57 1.98 -10.86
CA ILE A 111 23.09 1.98 -12.23
C ILE A 111 22.26 2.97 -13.03
N GLU A 112 22.91 4.00 -13.58
CA GLU A 112 22.25 4.99 -14.43
C GLU A 112 22.35 4.60 -15.92
N PRO A 113 21.36 4.91 -16.73
CA PRO A 113 20.14 5.64 -16.42
C PRO A 113 19.00 4.77 -15.83
N VAL A 114 19.18 3.46 -15.75
CA VAL A 114 18.14 2.52 -15.29
C VAL A 114 18.75 1.44 -14.42
N THR A 115 18.16 1.21 -13.27
CA THR A 115 18.44 0.06 -12.38
C THR A 115 17.24 -0.87 -12.35
N GLU A 116 17.46 -2.16 -12.63
CA GLU A 116 16.42 -3.18 -12.57
C GLU A 116 16.77 -4.25 -11.54
N PHE A 117 15.80 -4.65 -10.72
CA PHE A 117 15.95 -5.68 -9.71
C PHE A 117 14.60 -6.21 -9.27
N MET A 118 14.59 -7.28 -8.47
CA MET A 118 13.40 -7.84 -7.87
C MET A 118 13.35 -7.53 -6.38
N LEU A 119 12.17 -7.22 -5.88
CA LEU A 119 11.83 -7.22 -4.45
C LEU A 119 10.92 -8.41 -4.14
N GLU A 120 10.95 -8.87 -2.91
CA GLU A 120 10.02 -9.86 -2.40
C GLU A 120 9.09 -9.24 -1.36
N ALA A 121 7.80 -9.10 -1.71
CA ALA A 121 6.73 -8.75 -0.80
C ALA A 121 6.05 -10.02 -0.26
N PRO A 122 5.26 -9.96 0.81
CA PRO A 122 4.46 -11.11 1.26
C PRO A 122 3.52 -11.69 0.20
N ALA A 123 3.04 -10.86 -0.74
CA ALA A 123 2.21 -11.32 -1.87
C ALA A 123 3.01 -12.00 -3.00
N GLY A 124 4.35 -11.89 -3.00
CA GLY A 124 5.22 -12.49 -4.01
C GLY A 124 6.29 -11.55 -4.54
N LEU A 125 6.92 -11.96 -5.65
CA LEU A 125 7.96 -11.19 -6.30
C LEU A 125 7.39 -9.99 -7.06
N VAL A 126 8.10 -8.87 -6.94
CA VAL A 126 7.77 -7.59 -7.55
C VAL A 126 8.97 -7.12 -8.36
N GLY A 127 8.81 -7.00 -9.68
CA GLY A 127 9.85 -6.47 -10.56
C GLY A 127 9.94 -4.95 -10.43
N ILE A 128 11.15 -4.44 -10.23
CA ILE A 128 11.43 -3.01 -10.11
C ILE A 128 12.26 -2.55 -11.29
N ARG A 129 11.85 -1.43 -11.88
CA ARG A 129 12.60 -0.66 -12.85
C ARG A 129 12.65 0.78 -12.37
N ALA A 130 13.82 1.21 -11.90
CA ALA A 130 14.06 2.56 -11.41
C ALA A 130 14.82 3.39 -12.47
N GLU A 131 14.26 4.51 -12.87
CA GLU A 131 14.94 5.52 -13.67
C GLU A 131 15.79 6.38 -12.73
N CYS A 132 17.08 6.49 -13.04
CA CYS A 132 18.05 7.13 -12.16
C CYS A 132 18.85 8.19 -12.92
N LYS A 133 19.11 9.31 -12.26
CA LYS A 133 19.90 10.40 -12.81
C LYS A 133 20.59 11.18 -11.69
N ASP A 134 21.88 11.42 -11.83
CA ASP A 134 22.70 12.20 -10.91
C ASP A 134 22.61 11.69 -9.46
N GLY A 135 22.63 10.35 -9.28
CA GLY A 135 22.54 9.70 -7.98
C GLY A 135 21.14 9.69 -7.35
N LYS A 136 20.12 10.07 -8.10
CA LYS A 136 18.72 10.14 -7.63
C LYS A 136 17.80 9.24 -8.44
N VAL A 137 16.84 8.60 -7.75
CA VAL A 137 15.73 7.89 -8.37
C VAL A 137 14.68 8.91 -8.82
N THR A 138 14.48 9.04 -10.12
CA THR A 138 13.53 10.00 -10.70
C THR A 138 12.14 9.39 -10.90
N LYS A 139 12.08 8.08 -11.11
CA LYS A 139 10.82 7.33 -11.24
C LYS A 139 11.04 5.86 -10.92
N VAL A 140 10.12 5.26 -10.20
CA VAL A 140 10.05 3.80 -9.99
C VAL A 140 8.84 3.26 -10.71
N THR A 141 9.06 2.27 -11.56
CA THR A 141 7.99 1.42 -12.14
C THR A 141 8.10 0.04 -11.52
N PHE A 142 7.02 -0.46 -10.94
CA PHE A 142 7.00 -1.83 -10.46
C PHE A 142 5.99 -2.69 -11.24
N LYS A 143 6.39 -3.92 -11.56
CA LYS A 143 5.52 -4.97 -12.10
C LYS A 143 4.91 -5.71 -10.92
N ASN A 144 3.62 -5.51 -10.70
CA ASN A 144 2.89 -6.06 -9.55
C ASN A 144 2.63 -7.57 -9.69
N VAL A 145 2.20 -8.19 -8.60
CA VAL A 145 1.57 -9.51 -8.64
C VAL A 145 0.29 -9.48 -9.47
N PRO A 146 -0.17 -10.63 -10.02
CA PRO A 146 -1.42 -10.67 -10.77
C PRO A 146 -2.61 -10.11 -9.99
N SER A 147 -3.44 -9.33 -10.66
CA SER A 147 -4.63 -8.67 -10.11
C SER A 147 -5.88 -9.20 -10.80
N PHE A 148 -6.97 -9.41 -10.03
CA PHE A 148 -8.22 -9.96 -10.55
C PHE A 148 -9.43 -9.45 -9.78
N ALA A 149 -10.59 -9.39 -10.43
CA ALA A 149 -11.87 -9.16 -9.78
C ALA A 149 -12.46 -10.49 -9.28
N VAL A 150 -12.97 -10.47 -8.04
CA VAL A 150 -13.69 -11.60 -7.43
C VAL A 150 -15.18 -11.44 -7.66
N HIS A 151 -15.69 -10.23 -7.43
CA HIS A 151 -17.08 -9.87 -7.63
C HIS A 151 -17.17 -8.47 -8.21
N LEU A 152 -18.12 -8.27 -9.13
CA LEU A 152 -18.45 -6.96 -9.67
C LEU A 152 -19.93 -6.67 -9.45
N ASP A 153 -20.25 -5.40 -9.12
CA ASP A 153 -21.62 -4.88 -8.97
C ASP A 153 -22.49 -5.64 -7.95
N ILE A 154 -21.86 -6.24 -6.92
CA ILE A 154 -22.67 -6.92 -5.88
C ILE A 154 -23.33 -5.89 -4.95
N LYS A 155 -24.57 -6.21 -4.54
CA LYS A 155 -25.33 -5.41 -3.60
C LYS A 155 -25.12 -5.95 -2.19
N VAL A 156 -24.71 -5.08 -1.27
CA VAL A 156 -24.47 -5.41 0.13
C VAL A 156 -25.35 -4.51 1.01
N GLU A 157 -26.12 -5.12 1.91
CA GLU A 157 -26.86 -4.36 2.92
C GLU A 157 -25.91 -3.88 4.01
N VAL A 158 -25.78 -2.58 4.14
CA VAL A 158 -24.93 -1.94 5.14
C VAL A 158 -25.80 -1.26 6.18
N PRO A 159 -25.69 -1.63 7.47
CA PRO A 159 -26.48 -1.02 8.53
C PRO A 159 -26.41 0.50 8.46
N HIS A 160 -27.57 1.17 8.42
CA HIS A 160 -27.77 2.62 8.36
C HIS A 160 -27.37 3.34 7.05
N LEU A 161 -26.81 2.63 6.08
CA LEU A 161 -26.54 3.15 4.74
C LEU A 161 -27.46 2.53 3.68
N GLY A 162 -28.16 1.41 4.03
CA GLY A 162 -28.99 0.67 3.08
C GLY A 162 -28.17 -0.19 2.13
N THR A 163 -28.72 -0.41 0.93
CA THR A 163 -28.07 -1.22 -0.12
C THR A 163 -26.97 -0.41 -0.80
N VAL A 164 -25.76 -0.93 -0.74
CA VAL A 164 -24.56 -0.34 -1.38
C VAL A 164 -24.06 -1.29 -2.45
N THR A 165 -23.77 -0.77 -3.63
CA THR A 165 -23.13 -1.54 -4.72
C THR A 165 -21.64 -1.48 -4.56
N VAL A 166 -20.98 -2.65 -4.54
CA VAL A 166 -19.52 -2.76 -4.35
C VAL A 166 -18.90 -3.76 -5.32
N ASP A 167 -17.61 -3.57 -5.60
CA ASP A 167 -16.75 -4.54 -6.25
C ASP A 167 -15.81 -5.15 -5.22
N VAL A 168 -15.40 -6.39 -5.44
CA VAL A 168 -14.36 -7.06 -4.66
C VAL A 168 -13.24 -7.48 -5.61
N ALA A 169 -12.03 -6.99 -5.36
CA ALA A 169 -10.89 -7.25 -6.21
C ALA A 169 -9.63 -7.56 -5.40
N TRP A 170 -8.71 -8.29 -6.02
CA TRP A 170 -7.36 -8.56 -5.54
C TRP A 170 -6.34 -7.78 -6.38
N GLY A 171 -5.46 -7.04 -5.72
CA GLY A 171 -4.33 -6.32 -6.35
C GLY A 171 -3.03 -6.47 -5.56
N GLY A 172 -2.87 -7.63 -4.86
CA GLY A 172 -1.83 -7.88 -3.87
C GLY A 172 -2.38 -7.89 -2.44
N MET A 173 -3.57 -7.32 -2.23
CA MET A 173 -4.47 -7.51 -1.09
C MET A 173 -5.91 -7.41 -1.60
N PHE A 174 -6.88 -7.83 -0.79
CA PHE A 174 -8.29 -7.70 -1.13
C PHE A 174 -8.81 -6.30 -0.82
N TYR A 175 -9.58 -5.76 -1.76
CA TYR A 175 -10.28 -4.49 -1.64
C TYR A 175 -11.77 -4.68 -1.84
N VAL A 176 -12.58 -4.00 -1.03
CA VAL A 176 -13.99 -3.73 -1.30
C VAL A 176 -14.09 -2.29 -1.79
N ILE A 177 -14.56 -2.10 -3.01
CA ILE A 177 -14.51 -0.84 -3.73
C ILE A 177 -15.95 -0.35 -3.97
N SER A 178 -16.23 0.89 -3.63
CA SER A 178 -17.53 1.50 -3.79
C SER A 178 -17.41 2.93 -4.35
N ASP A 179 -18.45 3.40 -5.04
CA ASP A 179 -18.52 4.78 -5.52
C ASP A 179 -18.88 5.73 -4.38
N ALA A 180 -18.06 6.75 -4.18
CA ALA A 180 -18.32 7.80 -3.21
C ALA A 180 -19.65 8.53 -3.47
N ALA A 181 -20.07 8.64 -4.73
CA ALA A 181 -21.35 9.26 -5.09
C ALA A 181 -22.58 8.53 -4.51
N GLN A 182 -22.48 7.21 -4.20
CA GLN A 182 -23.53 6.48 -3.51
C GLN A 182 -23.79 7.01 -2.08
N PHE A 183 -22.82 7.71 -1.51
CA PHE A 183 -22.87 8.30 -0.18
C PHE A 183 -23.04 9.82 -0.21
N GLY A 184 -23.27 10.41 -1.41
CA GLY A 184 -23.32 11.84 -1.60
C GLY A 184 -21.97 12.56 -1.37
N LEU A 185 -20.87 11.84 -1.45
CA LEU A 185 -19.52 12.33 -1.20
C LEU A 185 -18.72 12.48 -2.49
N LYS A 186 -17.80 13.45 -2.49
CA LYS A 186 -16.74 13.58 -3.49
C LYS A 186 -15.40 13.32 -2.82
N VAL A 187 -14.47 12.67 -3.54
CA VAL A 187 -13.10 12.45 -3.04
C VAL A 187 -12.28 13.71 -3.35
N THR A 188 -12.43 14.72 -2.49
CA THR A 188 -11.70 16.00 -2.58
C THR A 188 -11.16 16.37 -1.20
N PRO A 189 -10.05 17.16 -1.10
CA PRO A 189 -9.50 17.57 0.19
C PRO A 189 -10.51 18.30 1.07
N ASP A 190 -11.41 19.09 0.47
CA ASP A 190 -12.40 19.88 1.19
C ASP A 190 -13.47 19.00 1.89
N GLU A 191 -13.75 17.82 1.36
CA GLU A 191 -14.71 16.88 1.92
C GLU A 191 -14.07 15.86 2.89
N GLY A 192 -12.77 15.92 3.10
CA GLY A 192 -12.04 14.99 3.96
C GLY A 192 -12.64 14.87 5.38
N ARG A 193 -13.17 15.97 5.95
CA ARG A 193 -13.84 15.96 7.26
C ARG A 193 -15.22 15.26 7.21
N ALA A 194 -15.94 15.33 6.11
CA ALA A 194 -17.24 14.66 5.95
C ALA A 194 -17.03 13.13 5.79
N ILE A 195 -15.89 12.75 5.29
CA ILE A 195 -15.46 11.38 5.11
C ILE A 195 -15.01 10.75 6.44
N GLN A 196 -14.40 11.54 7.34
CA GLN A 196 -13.99 11.09 8.66
C GLN A 196 -15.17 11.09 9.66
N PRO A 197 -15.30 10.07 10.52
CA PRO A 197 -16.28 10.09 11.60
C PRO A 197 -16.02 11.28 12.52
N SER A 198 -17.05 12.07 12.82
CA SER A 198 -16.89 13.16 13.79
C SER A 198 -16.52 12.61 15.17
N GLN A 199 -15.59 13.28 15.86
CA GLN A 199 -15.15 12.91 17.22
C GLN A 199 -16.31 12.88 18.24
N ASN A 200 -17.41 13.58 17.95
CA ASN A 200 -18.62 13.63 18.77
C ASN A 200 -19.69 12.64 18.32
N ALA A 201 -19.41 11.75 17.38
CA ALA A 201 -20.38 10.75 16.98
C ALA A 201 -20.58 9.71 18.07
N PRO A 202 -21.82 9.24 18.34
CA PRO A 202 -22.08 8.12 19.25
C PRO A 202 -21.16 6.93 18.92
N GLU A 203 -20.80 6.13 19.95
CA GLU A 203 -19.84 5.02 19.81
C GLU A 203 -20.22 4.06 18.69
N GLU A 204 -21.50 3.89 18.39
CA GLU A 204 -22.01 3.17 17.23
C GLU A 204 -21.59 3.81 15.88
N ARG A 205 -21.52 5.14 15.78
CA ARG A 205 -21.01 5.84 14.60
C ARG A 205 -19.49 5.75 14.51
N ARG A 206 -18.77 5.70 15.63
CA ARG A 206 -17.32 5.50 15.68
C ARG A 206 -16.92 4.12 15.16
N ARG A 207 -17.60 3.08 15.61
CA ARG A 207 -17.42 1.70 15.09
C ARG A 207 -17.76 1.57 13.60
N ARG A 208 -18.68 2.42 13.10
CA ARG A 208 -18.99 2.52 11.67
C ARG A 208 -17.90 3.24 10.90
N GLY A 209 -17.35 4.33 11.43
CA GLY A 209 -16.25 5.08 10.83
C GLY A 209 -15.01 4.22 10.65
N HIS A 210 -14.66 3.36 11.61
CA HIS A 210 -13.57 2.39 11.45
C HIS A 210 -13.84 1.35 10.35
N ARG A 211 -15.11 0.94 10.13
CA ARG A 211 -15.46 0.09 8.98
C ARG A 211 -15.52 0.89 7.68
N GLN A 212 -15.96 2.14 7.73
CA GLN A 212 -15.90 3.07 6.61
C GLN A 212 -14.46 3.47 6.27
N ALA A 213 -13.60 3.75 7.24
CA ALA A 213 -12.18 4.01 7.01
C ALA A 213 -11.45 2.79 6.41
N ARG A 214 -11.85 1.55 6.72
CA ARG A 214 -11.38 0.35 6.00
C ARG A 214 -11.87 0.30 4.55
N LEU A 215 -13.08 0.76 4.28
CA LEU A 215 -13.55 1.03 2.92
C LEU A 215 -12.77 2.20 2.30
N GLU A 216 -12.23 3.11 3.08
CA GLU A 216 -11.54 4.34 2.69
C GLU A 216 -10.04 4.20 2.48
N GLN A 217 -9.34 3.33 3.18
CA GLN A 217 -7.95 2.98 2.83
C GLN A 217 -7.87 2.28 1.46
N SER A 218 -8.97 1.65 1.03
CA SER A 218 -9.13 1.19 -0.35
C SER A 218 -9.47 2.31 -1.34
N ARG A 219 -9.77 3.54 -0.88
CA ARG A 219 -10.22 4.69 -1.67
C ARG A 219 -9.13 5.53 -2.32
N HIS A 220 -7.86 5.26 -2.10
CA HIS A 220 -6.81 5.88 -2.91
C HIS A 220 -6.82 5.40 -4.38
N LEU A 221 -7.87 4.67 -4.73
CA LEU A 221 -8.18 4.27 -6.08
C LEU A 221 -9.42 5.03 -6.52
N ASP A 222 -9.25 6.14 -7.25
CA ASP A 222 -10.37 6.77 -7.93
C ASP A 222 -11.11 5.67 -8.71
N ARG A 223 -12.44 5.63 -8.56
CA ARG A 223 -13.34 4.66 -9.20
C ARG A 223 -13.16 4.59 -10.72
N ARG A 224 -12.57 5.63 -11.33
CA ARG A 224 -12.39 5.71 -12.78
C ARG A 224 -11.30 4.79 -13.30
N ASP A 225 -10.24 4.50 -12.52
CA ASP A 225 -9.02 4.02 -13.16
C ASP A 225 -8.59 2.57 -12.82
N ARG A 226 -8.91 1.97 -11.66
CA ARG A 226 -8.51 0.59 -11.34
C ARG A 226 -9.62 -0.46 -11.38
N PRO A 227 -10.77 -0.25 -10.77
CA PRO A 227 -11.92 -1.14 -10.98
C PRO A 227 -12.46 -1.06 -12.41
N LEU A 228 -12.35 0.13 -13.06
CA LEU A 228 -12.68 0.27 -14.47
C LEU A 228 -11.74 -0.54 -15.36
N ALA A 229 -10.43 -0.54 -15.12
CA ALA A 229 -9.50 -1.37 -15.86
C ALA A 229 -9.86 -2.86 -15.73
N LEU A 230 -10.13 -3.33 -14.48
CA LEU A 230 -10.58 -4.71 -14.24
C LEU A 230 -12.01 -4.96 -14.75
N ARG A 231 -12.94 -4.01 -14.58
CA ARG A 231 -14.32 -4.09 -15.08
C ARG A 231 -14.37 -4.11 -16.60
N HIS A 232 -13.61 -3.24 -17.24
CA HIS A 232 -13.58 -3.16 -18.71
C HIS A 232 -12.91 -4.40 -19.30
N TRP A 233 -11.89 -4.93 -18.64
CA TRP A 233 -11.24 -6.14 -19.07
C TRP A 233 -12.16 -7.37 -18.96
N HIS A 234 -12.90 -7.55 -17.84
CA HIS A 234 -13.83 -8.68 -17.66
C HIS A 234 -15.08 -8.64 -18.56
N ARG A 235 -15.58 -7.46 -18.94
CA ARG A 235 -16.76 -7.34 -19.82
C ARG A 235 -16.49 -7.70 -21.28
N GLY A 236 -15.23 -7.83 -21.69
CA GLY A 236 -14.85 -8.23 -23.04
C GLY A 236 -14.96 -9.74 -23.33
N GLU A 237 -15.23 -10.57 -22.31
CA GLU A 237 -15.25 -12.03 -22.48
C GLU A 237 -16.60 -12.61 -22.97
N ASP A 238 -17.70 -11.86 -22.90
CA ASP A 238 -19.03 -12.33 -23.30
C ASP A 238 -19.28 -12.23 -24.83
N GLY A 239 -18.23 -12.07 -25.65
CA GLY A 239 -18.32 -12.14 -27.12
C GLY A 239 -18.95 -10.94 -27.80
N ASP A 240 -19.35 -9.91 -27.05
CA ASP A 240 -19.85 -8.66 -27.63
C ASP A 240 -18.70 -7.69 -27.90
N ALA A 241 -18.85 -6.88 -28.94
CA ALA A 241 -17.84 -5.88 -29.35
C ALA A 241 -17.32 -5.05 -28.17
N PRO A 242 -16.02 -4.67 -28.14
CA PRO A 242 -15.43 -3.94 -27.03
C PRO A 242 -16.26 -2.69 -26.72
N CYS A 243 -16.71 -2.60 -25.47
CA CYS A 243 -17.42 -1.40 -25.02
C CYS A 243 -16.48 -0.20 -25.10
N PRO A 244 -16.94 0.97 -25.56
CA PRO A 244 -16.13 2.20 -25.56
C PRO A 244 -15.61 2.48 -24.14
N GLY A 245 -14.28 2.53 -23.97
CA GLY A 245 -13.62 2.79 -22.68
C GLY A 245 -12.97 1.57 -22.01
N GLN A 246 -12.85 0.43 -22.69
CA GLN A 246 -12.05 -0.71 -22.22
C GLN A 246 -10.55 -0.37 -22.26
N LEU A 247 -9.85 -0.62 -21.14
CA LEU A 247 -8.40 -0.50 -21.08
C LEU A 247 -7.76 -1.72 -21.73
N GLY A 248 -7.06 -1.50 -22.84
CA GLY A 248 -6.31 -2.54 -23.55
C GLY A 248 -4.98 -2.88 -22.90
N LEU A 249 -4.39 -4.03 -23.32
CA LEU A 249 -3.00 -4.31 -22.97
C LEU A 249 -2.08 -3.22 -23.53
N ASN A 250 -1.10 -2.81 -22.72
CA ASN A 250 -0.11 -1.78 -23.03
C ASN A 250 -0.67 -0.36 -23.19
N GLU A 251 -1.92 -0.14 -22.77
CA GLU A 251 -2.51 1.18 -22.67
C GLU A 251 -2.23 1.79 -21.30
N ASP A 252 -1.82 3.07 -21.28
CA ASP A 252 -1.60 3.79 -20.03
C ASP A 252 -2.91 4.30 -19.45
N PHE A 253 -3.06 4.14 -18.13
CA PHE A 253 -4.09 4.83 -17.37
C PHE A 253 -3.44 5.68 -16.27
N HIS A 254 -4.09 6.76 -15.91
CA HIS A 254 -3.62 7.68 -14.90
C HIS A 254 -4.52 7.61 -13.68
N HIS A 255 -3.90 7.40 -12.53
CA HIS A 255 -4.57 7.44 -11.23
C HIS A 255 -4.17 8.71 -10.50
N GLU A 256 -5.10 9.62 -10.33
CA GLU A 256 -4.90 10.85 -9.58
C GLU A 256 -5.31 10.64 -8.12
N GLY A 257 -4.38 10.91 -7.21
CA GLY A 257 -4.65 10.92 -5.77
C GLY A 257 -5.41 12.19 -5.35
N ILE A 258 -5.98 12.17 -4.15
CA ILE A 258 -6.72 13.32 -3.57
C ILE A 258 -5.90 14.63 -3.52
N LEU A 259 -4.57 14.54 -3.55
CA LEU A 259 -3.65 15.68 -3.57
C LEU A 259 -3.27 16.15 -4.99
N GLY A 260 -3.90 15.60 -6.03
CA GLY A 260 -3.59 15.93 -7.43
C GLY A 260 -2.28 15.28 -7.95
N THR A 261 -1.70 14.38 -7.21
CA THR A 261 -0.53 13.60 -7.65
C THR A 261 -0.97 12.42 -8.51
N VAL A 262 -0.18 12.10 -9.55
CA VAL A 262 -0.57 11.10 -10.55
C VAL A 262 0.38 9.90 -10.51
N PHE A 263 -0.20 8.70 -10.44
CA PHE A 263 0.46 7.44 -10.76
C PHE A 263 0.07 7.01 -12.17
N THR A 264 1.03 6.49 -12.94
CA THR A 264 0.74 5.92 -14.25
C THR A 264 0.73 4.40 -14.13
N GLY A 265 -0.36 3.78 -14.53
CA GLY A 265 -0.52 2.34 -14.59
C GLY A 265 -0.62 1.84 -16.03
N ARG A 266 -0.30 0.57 -16.25
CA ARG A 266 -0.44 -0.12 -17.54
C ARG A 266 -0.67 -1.61 -17.29
N LEU A 267 -1.59 -2.23 -18.04
CA LEU A 267 -1.76 -3.68 -18.06
C LEU A 267 -0.77 -4.26 -19.07
N VAL A 268 0.14 -5.13 -18.60
CA VAL A 268 1.23 -5.64 -19.47
C VAL A 268 1.10 -7.11 -19.85
N GLU A 269 0.22 -7.85 -19.14
CA GLU A 269 0.09 -9.28 -19.35
C GLU A 269 -1.31 -9.75 -18.89
N GLU A 270 -1.93 -10.65 -19.65
CA GLU A 270 -3.10 -11.41 -19.22
C GLU A 270 -2.67 -12.76 -18.67
N THR A 271 -3.29 -13.20 -17.58
CA THR A 271 -2.95 -14.46 -16.91
C THR A 271 -4.15 -15.01 -16.16
N ARG A 272 -3.97 -16.07 -15.39
CA ARG A 272 -5.00 -16.67 -14.53
C ARG A 272 -4.46 -16.92 -13.13
N VAL A 273 -5.33 -16.72 -12.14
CA VAL A 273 -5.08 -17.08 -10.75
C VAL A 273 -6.22 -17.97 -10.27
N GLY A 274 -5.97 -19.27 -10.22
CA GLY A 274 -7.03 -20.25 -9.96
C GLY A 274 -8.15 -20.16 -10.99
N PRO A 275 -9.42 -19.95 -10.57
CA PRO A 275 -10.56 -19.81 -11.48
C PRO A 275 -10.66 -18.41 -12.10
N TYR A 276 -9.92 -17.42 -11.61
CA TYR A 276 -10.07 -16.02 -11.99
C TYR A 276 -9.20 -15.68 -13.19
N GLN A 277 -9.77 -14.96 -14.15
CA GLN A 277 -9.01 -14.21 -15.13
C GLN A 277 -8.27 -13.08 -14.40
N ALA A 278 -7.02 -12.87 -14.76
CA ALA A 278 -6.16 -11.93 -14.07
C ALA A 278 -5.30 -11.15 -15.07
N VAL A 279 -4.88 -9.97 -14.65
CA VAL A 279 -3.94 -9.13 -15.39
C VAL A 279 -2.73 -8.82 -14.53
N VAL A 280 -1.59 -8.61 -15.16
CA VAL A 280 -0.39 -8.13 -14.47
C VAL A 280 -0.23 -6.64 -14.75
N PRO A 281 -0.45 -5.77 -13.76
CA PRO A 281 -0.25 -4.34 -13.93
C PRO A 281 1.19 -3.92 -13.64
N THR A 282 1.66 -2.89 -14.32
CA THR A 282 2.76 -2.05 -13.87
C THR A 282 2.21 -0.74 -13.34
N ILE A 283 2.88 -0.17 -12.34
CA ILE A 283 2.53 1.15 -11.78
C ILE A 283 3.83 1.93 -11.61
N SER A 284 3.79 3.19 -12.03
CA SER A 284 4.91 4.11 -11.96
C SER A 284 4.60 5.28 -11.05
N GLY A 285 5.56 5.67 -10.24
CA GLY A 285 5.49 6.83 -9.37
C GLY A 285 6.88 7.26 -8.89
N THR A 286 6.94 8.33 -8.11
CA THR A 286 8.18 8.87 -7.55
C THR A 286 8.05 8.99 -6.04
N ALA A 287 9.15 8.72 -5.33
CA ALA A 287 9.25 8.98 -3.90
C ALA A 287 10.38 9.98 -3.60
N TRP A 288 10.25 10.65 -2.47
CA TRP A 288 11.23 11.63 -1.97
C TRP A 288 11.57 11.33 -0.52
N ILE A 289 12.86 11.26 -0.22
CA ILE A 289 13.37 11.15 1.15
C ILE A 289 13.11 12.47 1.87
N THR A 290 12.48 12.41 3.02
CA THR A 290 12.14 13.57 3.87
C THR A 290 12.95 13.61 5.15
N GLY A 291 13.51 12.48 5.58
CA GLY A 291 14.30 12.43 6.81
C GLY A 291 15.01 11.09 7.02
N MET A 292 15.94 11.11 7.98
CA MET A 292 16.62 9.92 8.49
C MET A 292 16.52 9.94 10.00
N SER A 293 16.04 8.86 10.60
CA SER A 293 15.67 8.81 12.00
C SER A 293 16.28 7.59 12.70
N GLN A 294 16.59 7.77 13.99
CA GLN A 294 16.98 6.69 14.88
C GLN A 294 16.03 6.66 16.07
N TYR A 295 15.40 5.52 16.30
CA TYR A 295 14.44 5.33 17.37
C TYR A 295 15.01 4.38 18.42
N GLY A 296 15.23 4.89 19.62
CA GLY A 296 15.64 4.10 20.78
C GLY A 296 14.44 3.59 21.57
N VAL A 297 14.57 2.41 22.13
CA VAL A 297 13.60 1.85 23.09
C VAL A 297 14.23 1.88 24.48
N ASP A 298 13.79 2.81 25.32
CA ASP A 298 14.16 2.86 26.73
C ASP A 298 13.20 1.96 27.52
N PRO A 299 13.71 1.00 28.32
CA PRO A 299 12.85 0.13 29.11
C PRO A 299 12.07 0.84 30.22
N SER A 300 12.43 2.09 30.56
CA SER A 300 11.69 2.91 31.50
C SER A 300 10.64 3.83 30.88
N ASP A 301 10.52 3.84 29.54
CA ASP A 301 9.48 4.60 28.84
C ASP A 301 8.08 4.04 29.21
N PRO A 302 7.18 4.86 29.80
CA PRO A 302 5.84 4.39 30.15
C PRO A 302 4.98 4.04 28.91
N PHE A 303 5.41 4.43 27.69
CA PHE A 303 4.73 4.16 26.43
C PHE A 303 5.63 3.46 25.40
N PRO A 304 6.17 2.26 25.73
CA PRO A 304 7.16 1.61 24.87
C PRO A 304 6.59 1.24 23.49
N ASN A 305 5.26 1.01 23.40
CA ASN A 305 4.54 0.67 22.17
C ASN A 305 3.70 1.84 21.62
N GLY A 306 3.99 3.06 22.13
CA GLY A 306 3.23 4.26 21.74
C GLY A 306 1.82 4.32 22.33
N PHE A 307 1.11 5.37 21.99
CA PHE A 307 -0.26 5.63 22.43
C PHE A 307 -1.08 6.22 21.28
N LYS A 308 -2.38 6.32 21.47
CA LYS A 308 -3.29 6.99 20.56
C LYS A 308 -4.01 8.09 21.32
N VAL A 309 -4.08 9.29 20.73
CA VAL A 309 -4.86 10.41 21.25
C VAL A 309 -5.96 10.73 20.27
N GLY A 310 -7.21 10.54 20.71
CA GLY A 310 -8.38 10.74 19.88
C GLY A 310 -8.74 9.55 18.99
N ASP A 311 -9.75 9.75 18.14
CA ASP A 311 -10.41 8.70 17.35
C ASP A 311 -10.00 8.70 15.86
N ILE A 312 -8.95 9.41 15.52
CA ILE A 312 -8.47 9.58 14.13
C ILE A 312 -7.53 8.47 13.67
N TRP A 313 -7.35 7.46 14.49
CA TRP A 313 -6.46 6.30 14.24
C TRP A 313 -7.18 5.15 13.53
#